data_e046b2877b0908d6e90317c7ebeaa63e
#
_entry.id   e046b2877b0908d6e90317c7ebeaa63e
#
_cell.length_a   1.000
_cell.length_b   1.000
_cell.length_c   1.000
_cell.angle_alpha   90.00
_cell.angle_beta   90.00
_cell.angle_gamma   90.00
#
_symmetry.space_group_name_H-M   'P 1'
#
loop_
_entity.id
_entity.type
_entity.pdbx_description
1 polymer ?
#
loop_
_entity_poly.entity_id
_entity_poly.type
_entity_poly.pdbx_seq_one_letter_code
_entity_poly.pdbx_strand_id
1 'polypeptide(L)'
;MTETFQHYTVMLKETVDGLNIKPDGVYVDCTLGGAGHSEYLLSQLSSKGHLYAFDQDQKAIDHAKLRLASYVEQGMVTFIKANFRELEERLSEYVDKVDGILYDLGVSSPQLDEAERGFSYHQDAPLDMRMDQSAPLSAYHVINEYSYHELVKIFFRYGEEKFSKQIAREIERVRKTKPIQTTGELVEIIKQVIPAPARRKGGHPAKRIFQAVRIAVNDELGAEEASLEQAIRLLKVNGRISVITFHSLEDRIV
;
A
#
# COMPACT_ATOMS: atom_id res chain seq x y z
N MET A 1 5.23 5.36 -31.81
CA MET A 1 5.53 4.11 -31.11
C MET A 1 5.35 4.40 -29.64
N THR A 2 4.22 4.04 -29.06
CA THR A 2 3.95 4.18 -27.64
C THR A 2 4.76 3.08 -26.95
N GLU A 3 5.80 3.47 -26.22
CA GLU A 3 6.45 2.56 -25.27
C GLU A 3 5.39 2.09 -24.27
N THR A 4 4.96 0.87 -24.39
CA THR A 4 4.18 0.19 -23.36
C THR A 4 5.11 0.01 -22.16
N PHE A 5 4.93 0.82 -21.15
CA PHE A 5 5.62 0.71 -19.88
C PHE A 5 5.26 -0.66 -19.28
N GLN A 6 6.15 -1.64 -19.39
CA GLN A 6 5.97 -2.93 -18.75
C GLN A 6 6.27 -2.77 -17.26
N HIS A 7 5.23 -2.72 -16.45
CA HIS A 7 5.37 -2.83 -15.00
C HIS A 7 5.85 -4.23 -14.63
N TYR A 8 7.09 -4.32 -14.17
CA TYR A 8 7.61 -5.56 -13.62
C TYR A 8 7.14 -5.69 -12.16
N THR A 9 6.43 -6.78 -11.89
CA THR A 9 6.04 -7.13 -10.53
C THR A 9 7.30 -7.44 -9.71
N VAL A 10 7.44 -6.76 -8.58
CA VAL A 10 8.62 -6.89 -7.69
C VAL A 10 8.67 -8.31 -7.12
N MET A 11 9.85 -8.94 -7.15
CA MET A 11 10.10 -10.28 -6.59
C MET A 11 9.00 -11.30 -6.92
N LEU A 12 8.53 -11.30 -8.17
CA LEU A 12 7.37 -12.08 -8.61
C LEU A 12 7.49 -13.56 -8.26
N LYS A 13 8.60 -14.17 -8.67
CA LYS A 13 8.84 -15.61 -8.46
C LYS A 13 9.14 -15.92 -7.00
N GLU A 14 10.04 -15.16 -6.40
CA GLU A 14 10.46 -15.36 -5.02
C GLU A 14 9.27 -15.33 -4.06
N THR A 15 8.35 -14.39 -4.25
CA THR A 15 7.17 -14.22 -3.40
C THR A 15 6.19 -15.39 -3.55
N VAL A 16 5.86 -15.76 -4.77
CA VAL A 16 4.87 -16.81 -5.05
C VAL A 16 5.47 -18.21 -4.81
N ASP A 17 6.68 -18.47 -5.32
CA ASP A 17 7.33 -19.79 -5.15
C ASP A 17 7.67 -20.06 -3.68
N GLY A 18 7.92 -19.01 -2.89
CA GLY A 18 8.09 -19.10 -1.43
C GLY A 18 6.88 -19.70 -0.70
N LEU A 19 5.68 -19.59 -1.27
CA LEU A 19 4.46 -20.20 -0.74
C LEU A 19 4.40 -21.72 -0.94
N ASN A 20 5.27 -22.31 -1.76
CA ASN A 20 5.26 -23.72 -2.11
C ASN A 20 3.89 -24.18 -2.63
N ILE A 21 3.47 -23.62 -3.76
CA ILE A 21 2.11 -23.74 -4.30
C ILE A 21 1.72 -25.21 -4.50
N LYS A 22 0.58 -25.59 -3.91
CA LYS A 22 -0.11 -26.86 -4.16
C LYS A 22 -1.19 -26.61 -5.21
N PRO A 23 -1.25 -27.38 -6.31
CA PRO A 23 -2.21 -27.14 -7.39
C PRO A 23 -3.66 -27.03 -6.94
N ASP A 24 -4.09 -27.81 -5.98
CA ASP A 24 -5.47 -27.83 -5.47
C ASP A 24 -5.65 -26.97 -4.18
N GLY A 25 -4.66 -26.15 -3.84
CA GLY A 25 -4.64 -25.38 -2.60
C GLY A 25 -5.50 -24.12 -2.63
N VAL A 26 -5.69 -23.54 -1.45
CA VAL A 26 -6.38 -22.26 -1.22
C VAL A 26 -5.36 -21.20 -0.83
N TYR A 27 -5.37 -20.10 -1.55
CA TYR A 27 -4.41 -19.00 -1.39
C TYR A 27 -5.09 -17.66 -1.26
N VAL A 28 -4.40 -16.73 -0.63
CA VAL A 28 -4.86 -15.35 -0.45
C VAL A 28 -3.78 -14.37 -0.91
N ASP A 29 -4.14 -13.44 -1.77
CA ASP A 29 -3.36 -12.26 -2.10
C ASP A 29 -3.98 -11.05 -1.38
N CYS A 30 -3.29 -10.52 -0.38
CA CYS A 30 -3.78 -9.40 0.43
C CYS A 30 -3.62 -8.04 -0.24
N THR A 31 -2.86 -7.98 -1.34
CA THR A 31 -2.44 -6.76 -2.02
C THR A 31 -2.46 -6.95 -3.52
N LEU A 32 -3.66 -7.15 -4.08
CA LEU A 32 -3.87 -7.50 -5.48
C LEU A 32 -3.16 -6.54 -6.46
N GLY A 33 -3.30 -5.22 -6.25
CA GLY A 33 -2.65 -4.19 -7.05
C GLY A 33 -2.82 -4.41 -8.55
N GLY A 34 -1.72 -4.49 -9.30
CA GLY A 34 -1.72 -4.78 -10.73
C GLY A 34 -1.96 -6.25 -11.11
N ALA A 35 -2.22 -7.12 -10.14
CA ALA A 35 -2.51 -8.55 -10.28
C ALA A 35 -1.36 -9.42 -10.82
N GLY A 36 -0.12 -8.95 -10.80
CA GLY A 36 1.03 -9.72 -11.30
C GLY A 36 1.31 -10.97 -10.47
N HIS A 37 1.38 -10.85 -9.15
CA HIS A 37 1.54 -12.00 -8.24
C HIS A 37 0.36 -12.96 -8.35
N SER A 38 -0.88 -12.44 -8.36
CA SER A 38 -2.09 -13.25 -8.49
C SER A 38 -2.13 -14.05 -9.79
N GLU A 39 -1.74 -13.45 -10.92
CA GLU A 39 -1.70 -14.13 -12.21
C GLU A 39 -0.69 -15.29 -12.22
N TYR A 40 0.53 -15.04 -11.71
CA TYR A 40 1.56 -16.08 -11.62
C TYR A 40 1.16 -17.19 -10.66
N LEU A 41 0.53 -16.88 -9.52
CA LEU A 41 0.00 -17.86 -8.57
C LEU A 41 -1.10 -18.72 -9.23
N LEU A 42 -2.07 -18.10 -9.88
CA LEU A 42 -3.17 -18.79 -10.57
C LEU A 42 -2.66 -19.73 -11.67
N SER A 43 -1.57 -19.37 -12.36
CA SER A 43 -0.97 -20.22 -13.39
C SER A 43 -0.43 -21.55 -12.84
N GLN A 44 -0.21 -21.66 -11.55
CA GLN A 44 0.27 -22.86 -10.87
C GLN A 44 -0.85 -23.67 -10.21
N LEU A 45 -2.08 -23.14 -10.19
CA LEU A 45 -3.24 -23.85 -9.66
C LEU A 45 -3.92 -24.72 -10.71
N SER A 46 -4.51 -25.83 -10.27
CA SER A 46 -5.48 -26.60 -11.03
C SER A 46 -6.88 -25.96 -10.93
N SER A 47 -7.84 -26.50 -11.67
CA SER A 47 -9.24 -26.08 -11.56
C SER A 47 -9.88 -26.32 -10.19
N LYS A 48 -9.21 -27.05 -9.30
CA LYS A 48 -9.66 -27.30 -7.93
C LYS A 48 -9.04 -26.32 -6.92
N GLY A 49 -7.99 -25.62 -7.30
CA GLY A 49 -7.39 -24.58 -6.48
C GLY A 49 -8.19 -23.27 -6.51
N HIS A 50 -8.01 -22.41 -5.53
CA HIS A 50 -8.71 -21.14 -5.46
C HIS A 50 -7.85 -20.02 -4.87
N LEU A 51 -8.01 -18.82 -5.40
CA LEU A 51 -7.38 -17.60 -4.93
C LEU A 51 -8.43 -16.59 -4.45
N TYR A 52 -8.25 -16.08 -3.24
CA TYR A 52 -8.96 -14.91 -2.71
C TYR A 52 -8.05 -13.70 -2.82
N ALA A 53 -8.46 -12.67 -3.56
CA ALA A 53 -7.65 -11.50 -3.87
C ALA A 53 -8.28 -10.24 -3.29
N PHE A 54 -7.58 -9.60 -2.36
CA PHE A 54 -8.00 -8.40 -1.66
C PHE A 54 -7.39 -7.15 -2.29
N ASP A 55 -8.17 -6.12 -2.42
CA ASP A 55 -7.71 -4.75 -2.57
C ASP A 55 -8.76 -3.78 -2.02
N GLN A 56 -8.30 -2.69 -1.43
CA GLN A 56 -9.17 -1.60 -1.00
C GLN A 56 -9.45 -0.60 -2.13
N ASP A 57 -8.66 -0.65 -3.21
CA ASP A 57 -8.80 0.20 -4.39
C ASP A 57 -9.71 -0.45 -5.43
N GLN A 58 -10.86 0.20 -5.70
CA GLN A 58 -11.80 -0.30 -6.71
C GLN A 58 -11.16 -0.39 -8.10
N LYS A 59 -10.27 0.55 -8.45
CA LYS A 59 -9.58 0.54 -9.75
C LYS A 59 -8.69 -0.68 -9.92
N ALA A 60 -8.00 -1.11 -8.85
CA ALA A 60 -7.21 -2.33 -8.86
C ALA A 60 -8.08 -3.57 -9.10
N ILE A 61 -9.23 -3.67 -8.42
CA ILE A 61 -10.20 -4.76 -8.62
C ILE A 61 -10.71 -4.80 -10.07
N ASP A 62 -11.11 -3.65 -10.63
CA ASP A 62 -11.63 -3.58 -11.99
C ASP A 62 -10.59 -3.96 -13.04
N HIS A 63 -9.35 -3.49 -12.87
CA HIS A 63 -8.23 -3.87 -13.72
C HIS A 63 -7.93 -5.38 -13.64
N ALA A 64 -7.88 -5.93 -12.43
CA ALA A 64 -7.59 -7.34 -12.21
C ALA A 64 -8.65 -8.26 -12.80
N LYS A 65 -9.94 -7.89 -12.75
CA LYS A 65 -11.02 -8.65 -13.39
C LYS A 65 -10.80 -8.81 -14.90
N LEU A 66 -10.28 -7.79 -15.57
CA LEU A 66 -9.95 -7.84 -16.99
C LEU A 66 -8.70 -8.69 -17.24
N ARG A 67 -7.64 -8.45 -16.49
CA ARG A 67 -6.37 -9.17 -16.61
C ARG A 67 -6.50 -10.67 -16.35
N LEU A 68 -7.30 -11.03 -15.36
CA LEU A 68 -7.51 -12.41 -14.90
C LEU A 68 -8.79 -13.05 -15.46
N ALA A 69 -9.37 -12.51 -16.52
CA ALA A 69 -10.69 -12.90 -17.04
C ALA A 69 -10.82 -14.42 -17.24
N SER A 70 -9.81 -15.09 -17.78
CA SER A 70 -9.84 -16.55 -18.00
C SER A 70 -9.96 -17.35 -16.70
N TYR A 71 -9.35 -16.89 -15.62
CA TYR A 71 -9.45 -17.53 -14.30
C TYR A 71 -10.78 -17.19 -13.60
N VAL A 72 -11.32 -15.99 -13.86
CA VAL A 72 -12.66 -15.61 -13.41
C VAL A 72 -13.72 -16.52 -14.04
N GLU A 73 -13.66 -16.74 -15.34
CA GLU A 73 -14.57 -17.64 -16.07
C GLU A 73 -14.51 -19.08 -15.56
N GLN A 74 -13.33 -19.53 -15.12
CA GLN A 74 -13.13 -20.85 -14.53
C GLN A 74 -13.52 -20.93 -13.05
N GLY A 75 -13.94 -19.83 -12.42
CA GLY A 75 -14.31 -19.77 -11.01
C GLY A 75 -13.13 -19.96 -10.05
N MET A 76 -11.89 -19.69 -10.49
CA MET A 76 -10.66 -19.92 -9.72
C MET A 76 -10.25 -18.75 -8.83
N VAL A 77 -10.86 -17.58 -8.98
CA VAL A 77 -10.51 -16.37 -8.22
C VAL A 77 -11.77 -15.65 -7.72
N THR A 78 -11.71 -15.20 -6.48
CA THR A 78 -12.72 -14.33 -5.86
C THR A 78 -12.06 -13.02 -5.47
N PHE A 79 -12.58 -11.90 -5.96
CA PHE A 79 -12.12 -10.58 -5.58
C PHE A 79 -12.89 -10.06 -4.37
N ILE A 80 -12.17 -9.52 -3.41
CA ILE A 80 -12.74 -8.96 -2.18
C ILE A 80 -12.30 -7.49 -2.08
N LYS A 81 -13.23 -6.56 -2.30
CA LYS A 81 -12.98 -5.15 -2.06
C LYS A 81 -13.02 -4.88 -0.56
N ALA A 82 -11.88 -4.95 0.09
CA ALA A 82 -11.72 -4.68 1.51
C ALA A 82 -10.25 -4.36 1.82
N ASN A 83 -10.04 -3.69 2.95
CA ASN A 83 -8.71 -3.60 3.53
C ASN A 83 -8.35 -4.97 4.14
N PHE A 84 -7.11 -5.41 3.99
CA PHE A 84 -6.67 -6.71 4.53
C PHE A 84 -6.74 -6.81 6.06
N ARG A 85 -6.96 -5.71 6.78
CA ARG A 85 -7.32 -5.74 8.21
C ARG A 85 -8.59 -6.53 8.51
N GLU A 86 -9.44 -6.71 7.49
CA GLU A 86 -10.69 -7.48 7.59
C GLU A 86 -10.52 -8.94 7.15
N LEU A 87 -9.29 -9.43 7.06
CA LEU A 87 -8.94 -10.72 6.46
C LEU A 87 -9.73 -11.89 7.06
N GLU A 88 -9.73 -12.02 8.38
CA GLU A 88 -10.44 -13.11 9.07
C GLU A 88 -11.96 -12.96 8.99
N GLU A 89 -12.48 -11.75 9.09
CA GLU A 89 -13.92 -11.47 8.93
C GLU A 89 -14.43 -11.92 7.56
N ARG A 90 -13.68 -11.55 6.51
CA ARG A 90 -14.03 -11.89 5.12
C ARG A 90 -13.81 -13.36 4.77
N LEU A 91 -12.94 -14.04 5.47
CA LEU A 91 -12.57 -15.43 5.24
C LEU A 91 -12.82 -16.32 6.48
N SER A 92 -13.83 -16.02 7.29
CA SER A 92 -14.12 -16.72 8.54
C SER A 92 -14.35 -18.22 8.36
N GLU A 93 -14.86 -18.65 7.21
CA GLU A 93 -15.06 -20.07 6.87
C GLU A 93 -13.75 -20.82 6.55
N TYR A 94 -12.63 -20.08 6.42
CA TYR A 94 -11.33 -20.58 6.01
C TYR A 94 -10.29 -20.64 7.13
N VAL A 95 -10.69 -20.49 8.38
CA VAL A 95 -9.81 -20.68 9.53
C VAL A 95 -9.20 -22.09 9.47
N ASP A 96 -7.87 -22.19 9.61
CA ASP A 96 -7.08 -23.42 9.47
C ASP A 96 -7.17 -24.11 8.08
N LYS A 97 -7.58 -23.40 7.04
CA LYS A 97 -7.81 -23.98 5.70
C LYS A 97 -6.98 -23.38 4.58
N VAL A 98 -6.27 -22.27 4.81
CA VAL A 98 -5.48 -21.57 3.79
C VAL A 98 -4.08 -22.17 3.69
N ASP A 99 -3.65 -22.49 2.47
CA ASP A 99 -2.31 -23.05 2.20
C ASP A 99 -1.22 -21.98 2.14
N GLY A 100 -1.56 -20.75 1.72
CA GLY A 100 -0.60 -19.67 1.70
C GLY A 100 -1.24 -18.28 1.54
N ILE A 101 -0.55 -17.27 2.06
CA ILE A 101 -0.98 -15.87 2.04
C ILE A 101 0.20 -15.01 1.61
N LEU A 102 -0.02 -14.07 0.70
CA LEU A 102 1.02 -13.13 0.27
C LEU A 102 0.61 -11.68 0.51
N TYR A 103 1.62 -10.86 0.76
CA TYR A 103 1.55 -9.42 0.91
C TYR A 103 2.65 -8.76 0.09
N ASP A 104 2.28 -7.80 -0.75
CA ASP A 104 3.18 -6.84 -1.41
C ASP A 104 2.82 -5.45 -0.88
N LEU A 105 3.50 -5.04 0.21
CA LEU A 105 3.13 -3.86 0.99
C LEU A 105 3.48 -2.56 0.26
N GLY A 106 2.82 -1.49 0.65
CA GLY A 106 3.05 -0.15 0.11
C GLY A 106 2.08 0.25 -0.98
N VAL A 107 2.54 1.09 -1.91
CA VAL A 107 1.74 1.62 -3.03
C VAL A 107 1.91 0.79 -4.29
N SER A 108 0.83 0.62 -5.03
CA SER A 108 0.87 0.00 -6.35
C SER A 108 1.42 0.99 -7.41
N SER A 109 1.99 0.44 -8.48
CA SER A 109 2.46 1.27 -9.61
C SER A 109 1.35 2.17 -10.19
N PRO A 110 0.12 1.69 -10.44
CA PRO A 110 -0.97 2.56 -10.89
C PRO A 110 -1.25 3.73 -9.95
N GLN A 111 -1.17 3.54 -8.63
CA GLN A 111 -1.35 4.62 -7.67
C GLN A 111 -0.27 5.71 -7.78
N LEU A 112 0.97 5.31 -8.09
CA LEU A 112 2.08 6.26 -8.31
C LEU A 112 1.98 6.97 -9.67
N ASP A 113 1.51 6.29 -10.71
CA ASP A 113 1.47 6.79 -12.08
C ASP A 113 0.29 7.74 -12.32
N GLU A 114 -0.83 7.53 -11.62
CA GLU A 114 -1.99 8.42 -11.67
C GLU A 114 -1.74 9.66 -10.79
N ALA A 115 -1.27 10.76 -11.43
CA ALA A 115 -0.89 11.99 -10.72
C ALA A 115 -1.97 12.49 -9.75
N GLU A 116 -3.23 12.47 -10.16
CA GLU A 116 -4.38 12.94 -9.37
C GLU A 116 -4.60 12.15 -8.06
N ARG A 117 -4.01 10.97 -7.90
CA ARG A 117 -4.03 10.19 -6.66
C ARG A 117 -3.16 10.81 -5.55
N GLY A 118 -2.22 11.68 -5.91
CA GLY A 118 -1.40 12.45 -4.97
C GLY A 118 -0.36 11.65 -4.19
N PHE A 119 0.03 10.45 -4.63
CA PHE A 119 1.07 9.65 -3.99
C PHE A 119 2.49 10.11 -4.35
N SER A 120 2.66 10.70 -5.53
CA SER A 120 3.98 11.12 -6.03
C SER A 120 4.34 12.53 -5.57
N TYR A 121 5.58 12.71 -5.14
CA TYR A 121 6.17 14.03 -4.88
C TYR A 121 6.89 14.64 -6.11
N HIS A 122 6.83 13.96 -7.25
CA HIS A 122 7.43 14.43 -8.50
C HIS A 122 6.47 15.21 -9.39
N GLN A 123 5.18 15.09 -9.15
CA GLN A 123 4.11 15.74 -9.92
C GLN A 123 3.24 16.55 -8.98
N ASP A 124 2.81 17.74 -9.45
CA ASP A 124 1.87 18.56 -8.70
C ASP A 124 0.44 18.03 -8.88
N ALA A 125 -0.20 17.71 -7.80
CA ALA A 125 -1.52 17.08 -7.77
C ALA A 125 -2.25 17.38 -6.47
N PRO A 126 -3.57 17.15 -6.36
CA PRO A 126 -4.29 17.28 -5.11
C PRO A 126 -3.68 16.42 -3.99
N LEU A 127 -3.70 16.94 -2.76
CA LEU A 127 -3.29 16.20 -1.56
C LEU A 127 -4.34 15.14 -1.22
N ASP A 128 -4.26 13.97 -1.83
CA ASP A 128 -5.20 12.88 -1.62
C ASP A 128 -4.56 11.71 -0.86
N MET A 129 -3.75 10.90 -1.49
CA MET A 129 -3.06 9.70 -0.97
C MET A 129 -3.98 8.59 -0.43
N ARG A 130 -5.28 8.62 -0.70
CA ARG A 130 -6.19 7.54 -0.29
C ARG A 130 -6.05 6.34 -1.20
N MET A 131 -5.77 5.18 -0.65
CA MET A 131 -5.81 3.91 -1.37
C MET A 131 -7.25 3.50 -1.65
N ASP A 132 -8.14 3.63 -0.66
CA ASP A 132 -9.58 3.58 -0.85
C ASP A 132 -10.12 5.00 -1.07
N GLN A 133 -10.47 5.32 -2.33
CA GLN A 133 -10.97 6.65 -2.70
C GLN A 133 -12.33 7.00 -2.08
N SER A 134 -13.04 6.03 -1.51
CA SER A 134 -14.29 6.27 -0.76
C SER A 134 -14.06 6.64 0.71
N ALA A 135 -12.84 6.47 1.23
CA ALA A 135 -12.52 6.81 2.61
C ALA A 135 -12.53 8.33 2.83
N PRO A 136 -12.96 8.82 4.01
CA PRO A 136 -13.11 10.26 4.24
C PRO A 136 -11.77 10.97 4.49
N LEU A 137 -10.79 10.30 5.11
CA LEU A 137 -9.50 10.89 5.47
C LEU A 137 -8.54 10.92 4.29
N SER A 138 -8.11 12.09 3.88
CA SER A 138 -7.10 12.29 2.83
C SER A 138 -5.86 13.00 3.36
N ALA A 139 -4.80 13.08 2.55
CA ALA A 139 -3.61 13.86 2.87
C ALA A 139 -3.91 15.34 3.13
N TYR A 140 -4.92 15.89 2.44
CA TYR A 140 -5.38 17.26 2.70
C TYR A 140 -5.81 17.44 4.17
N HIS A 141 -6.62 16.53 4.69
CA HIS A 141 -7.08 16.58 6.09
C HIS A 141 -5.91 16.43 7.07
N VAL A 142 -5.00 15.49 6.82
CA VAL A 142 -3.82 15.31 7.68
C VAL A 142 -2.98 16.59 7.73
N ILE A 143 -2.67 17.20 6.58
CA ILE A 143 -1.81 18.39 6.52
C ILE A 143 -2.50 19.65 7.05
N ASN A 144 -3.80 19.81 6.80
CA ASN A 144 -4.49 21.06 7.17
C ASN A 144 -5.20 21.02 8.52
N GLU A 145 -5.58 19.85 9.03
CA GLU A 145 -6.42 19.71 10.22
C GLU A 145 -5.72 19.09 11.43
N TYR A 146 -4.70 18.24 11.22
CA TYR A 146 -3.93 17.68 12.34
C TYR A 146 -3.20 18.77 13.11
N SER A 147 -3.17 18.65 14.44
CA SER A 147 -2.42 19.56 15.29
C SER A 147 -0.91 19.48 15.03
N TYR A 148 -0.17 20.50 15.45
CA TYR A 148 1.29 20.48 15.41
C TYR A 148 1.87 19.19 16.03
N HIS A 149 1.36 18.79 17.18
CA HIS A 149 1.86 17.60 17.89
C HIS A 149 1.57 16.30 17.13
N GLU A 150 0.41 16.20 16.51
CA GLU A 150 0.07 15.05 15.67
C GLU A 150 0.94 14.98 14.41
N LEU A 151 1.17 16.12 13.75
CA LEU A 151 2.09 16.19 12.60
C LEU A 151 3.51 15.79 13.00
N VAL A 152 4.04 16.30 14.08
CA VAL A 152 5.38 15.93 14.59
C VAL A 152 5.44 14.43 14.86
N LYS A 153 4.40 13.88 15.49
CA LYS A 153 4.34 12.44 15.82
C LYS A 153 4.40 11.57 14.59
N ILE A 154 3.60 11.86 13.56
CA ILE A 154 3.59 11.05 12.33
C ILE A 154 4.88 11.23 11.52
N PHE A 155 5.38 12.45 11.38
CA PHE A 155 6.63 12.71 10.65
C PHE A 155 7.83 12.02 11.29
N PHE A 156 7.88 11.99 12.60
CA PHE A 156 8.95 11.32 13.34
C PHE A 156 8.78 9.79 13.31
N ARG A 157 7.58 9.28 13.63
CA ARG A 157 7.35 7.83 13.74
C ARG A 157 7.26 7.13 12.39
N TYR A 158 6.53 7.72 11.43
CA TYR A 158 6.26 7.09 10.14
C TYR A 158 7.21 7.52 9.03
N GLY A 159 7.81 8.69 9.16
CA GLY A 159 8.78 9.21 8.21
C GLY A 159 10.24 9.05 8.66
N GLU A 160 10.47 8.80 9.96
CA GLU A 160 11.80 8.86 10.56
C GLU A 160 12.53 10.18 10.19
N GLU A 161 11.74 11.28 10.11
CA GLU A 161 12.21 12.58 9.63
C GLU A 161 12.86 13.39 10.77
N LYS A 162 14.10 13.78 10.56
CA LYS A 162 14.86 14.54 11.57
C LYS A 162 14.34 15.97 11.76
N PHE A 163 13.78 16.57 10.72
CA PHE A 163 13.25 17.93 10.71
C PHE A 163 11.73 18.00 10.99
N SER A 164 11.17 16.96 11.61
CA SER A 164 9.73 16.83 11.90
C SER A 164 9.12 18.05 12.55
N LYS A 165 9.80 18.61 13.58
CA LYS A 165 9.30 19.78 14.32
C LYS A 165 9.30 21.04 13.47
N GLN A 166 10.36 21.26 12.69
CA GLN A 166 10.51 22.43 11.83
C GLN A 166 9.49 22.39 10.69
N ILE A 167 9.32 21.23 10.06
CA ILE A 167 8.34 21.05 8.95
C ILE A 167 6.91 21.21 9.47
N ALA A 168 6.57 20.60 10.59
CA ALA A 168 5.24 20.74 11.20
C ALA A 168 4.91 22.20 11.56
N ARG A 169 5.88 22.94 12.09
CA ARG A 169 5.72 24.36 12.42
C ARG A 169 5.50 25.21 11.18
N GLU A 170 6.22 24.93 10.10
CA GLU A 170 6.06 25.67 8.86
C GLU A 170 4.70 25.36 8.18
N ILE A 171 4.27 24.11 8.19
CA ILE A 171 2.93 23.72 7.74
C ILE A 171 1.87 24.48 8.54
N GLU A 172 1.97 24.50 9.87
CA GLU A 172 1.04 25.23 10.73
C GLU A 172 1.01 26.73 10.43
N ARG A 173 2.17 27.32 10.15
CA ARG A 173 2.27 28.74 9.77
C ARG A 173 1.60 29.03 8.44
N VAL A 174 1.91 28.24 7.41
CA VAL A 174 1.40 28.46 6.04
C VAL A 174 -0.12 28.28 5.97
N ARG A 175 -0.64 27.20 6.56
CA ARG A 175 -2.08 26.89 6.49
C ARG A 175 -2.98 27.88 7.22
N LYS A 176 -2.44 28.70 8.12
CA LYS A 176 -3.18 29.83 8.76
C LYS A 176 -3.57 30.91 7.75
N THR A 177 -2.78 31.09 6.69
CA THR A 177 -3.04 32.10 5.66
C THR A 177 -3.86 31.50 4.52
N LYS A 178 -3.49 30.30 4.06
CA LYS A 178 -4.13 29.58 2.97
C LYS A 178 -3.96 28.07 3.18
N PRO A 179 -5.03 27.27 3.06
CA PRO A 179 -4.90 25.81 3.10
C PRO A 179 -3.91 25.30 2.06
N ILE A 180 -3.12 24.30 2.43
CA ILE A 180 -2.19 23.61 1.52
C ILE A 180 -3.02 22.60 0.73
N GLN A 181 -3.09 22.76 -0.58
CA GLN A 181 -4.03 22.01 -1.44
C GLN A 181 -3.36 20.95 -2.27
N THR A 182 -2.08 21.15 -2.62
CA THR A 182 -1.40 20.29 -3.59
C THR A 182 -0.12 19.68 -3.03
N THR A 183 0.30 18.58 -3.65
CA THR A 183 1.56 17.91 -3.36
C THR A 183 2.75 18.82 -3.63
N GLY A 184 2.69 19.64 -4.70
CA GLY A 184 3.74 20.61 -5.03
C GLY A 184 3.91 21.68 -3.96
N GLU A 185 2.79 22.23 -3.43
CA GLU A 185 2.84 23.19 -2.31
C GLU A 185 3.51 22.55 -1.06
N LEU A 186 3.18 21.32 -0.74
CA LEU A 186 3.80 20.60 0.37
C LEU A 186 5.31 20.36 0.13
N VAL A 187 5.69 19.95 -1.07
CA VAL A 187 7.08 19.75 -1.45
C VAL A 187 7.91 21.04 -1.27
N GLU A 188 7.37 22.18 -1.70
CA GLU A 188 8.07 23.46 -1.55
C GLU A 188 8.25 23.88 -0.07
N ILE A 189 7.25 23.66 0.76
CA ILE A 189 7.36 23.89 2.22
C ILE A 189 8.50 23.03 2.80
N ILE A 190 8.55 21.76 2.45
CA ILE A 190 9.59 20.83 2.94
C ILE A 190 10.99 21.28 2.48
N LYS A 191 11.13 21.65 1.21
CA LYS A 191 12.41 22.13 0.66
C LYS A 191 12.90 23.41 1.31
N GLN A 192 12.01 24.33 1.69
CA GLN A 192 12.36 25.57 2.38
C GLN A 192 12.89 25.33 3.79
N VAL A 193 12.36 24.31 4.46
CA VAL A 193 12.71 23.99 5.86
C VAL A 193 13.99 23.16 5.95
N ILE A 194 14.16 22.17 5.09
CA ILE A 194 15.32 21.27 5.13
C ILE A 194 16.56 22.01 4.59
N PRO A 195 17.64 22.14 5.38
CA PRO A 195 18.85 22.81 4.94
C PRO A 195 19.47 22.22 3.67
N ALA A 196 20.00 23.05 2.79
CA ALA A 196 20.60 22.64 1.51
C ALA A 196 21.64 21.49 1.62
N PRO A 197 22.53 21.46 2.62
CA PRO A 197 23.46 20.34 2.79
C PRO A 197 22.75 19.02 3.11
N ALA A 198 21.65 19.06 3.86
CA ALA A 198 20.86 17.87 4.20
C ALA A 198 20.10 17.34 2.98
N ARG A 199 19.59 18.25 2.12
CA ARG A 199 18.91 17.89 0.86
C ARG A 199 19.82 17.19 -0.16
N ARG A 200 21.13 17.40 -0.08
CA ARG A 200 22.13 16.80 -1.00
C ARG A 200 22.59 15.40 -0.58
N LYS A 201 22.35 15.01 0.69
CA LYS A 201 22.86 13.77 1.30
C LYS A 201 21.80 12.67 1.44
N GLY A 202 20.89 12.55 0.55
CA GLY A 202 19.83 11.53 0.66
C GLY A 202 18.88 11.66 -0.50
N GLY A 203 17.96 10.77 -0.71
CA GLY A 203 16.95 10.87 -1.75
C GLY A 203 16.14 12.18 -1.72
N HIS A 204 15.07 12.25 -2.44
CA HIS A 204 14.21 13.43 -2.52
C HIS A 204 13.79 13.91 -1.11
N PRO A 205 13.92 15.21 -0.77
CA PRO A 205 13.66 15.72 0.59
C PRO A 205 12.24 15.47 1.10
N ALA A 206 11.26 15.38 0.20
CA ALA A 206 9.88 15.11 0.56
C ALA A 206 9.56 13.61 0.77
N LYS A 207 10.44 12.69 0.42
CA LYS A 207 10.19 11.24 0.48
C LYS A 207 9.65 10.78 1.84
N ARG A 208 10.31 11.20 2.92
CA ARG A 208 9.96 10.78 4.29
C ARG A 208 8.64 11.35 4.77
N ILE A 209 8.35 12.60 4.44
CA ILE A 209 7.08 13.25 4.80
C ILE A 209 5.93 12.63 4.01
N PHE A 210 6.10 12.37 2.72
CA PHE A 210 5.08 11.70 1.89
C PHE A 210 4.79 10.29 2.40
N GLN A 211 5.82 9.52 2.77
CA GLN A 211 5.65 8.22 3.43
C GLN A 211 4.86 8.35 4.72
N ALA A 212 5.20 9.31 5.57
CA ALA A 212 4.54 9.52 6.85
C ALA A 212 3.05 9.87 6.69
N VAL A 213 2.74 10.78 5.79
CA VAL A 213 1.36 11.18 5.50
C VAL A 213 0.57 10.02 4.89
N ARG A 214 1.14 9.30 3.94
CA ARG A 214 0.52 8.13 3.32
C ARG A 214 0.16 7.05 4.34
N ILE A 215 1.10 6.70 5.21
CA ILE A 215 0.88 5.74 6.30
C ILE A 215 -0.24 6.22 7.22
N ALA A 216 -0.27 7.50 7.59
CA ALA A 216 -1.31 8.06 8.44
C ALA A 216 -2.69 8.05 7.77
N VAL A 217 -2.78 8.43 6.49
CA VAL A 217 -4.03 8.45 5.72
C VAL A 217 -4.66 7.05 5.63
N ASN A 218 -3.85 6.04 5.37
CA ASN A 218 -4.33 4.68 5.10
C ASN A 218 -4.23 3.74 6.31
N ASP A 219 -3.68 4.22 7.43
CA ASP A 219 -3.39 3.41 8.63
C ASP A 219 -2.67 2.08 8.26
N GLU A 220 -1.62 2.21 7.43
CA GLU A 220 -0.95 1.07 6.81
C GLU A 220 -0.35 0.12 7.84
N LEU A 221 0.36 0.64 8.84
CA LEU A 221 1.03 -0.19 9.86
C LEU A 221 0.03 -0.89 10.80
N GLY A 222 -1.03 -0.20 11.20
CA GLY A 222 -2.09 -0.81 12.01
C GLY A 222 -2.85 -1.91 11.26
N ALA A 223 -3.08 -1.70 9.96
CA ALA A 223 -3.69 -2.72 9.11
C ALA A 223 -2.78 -3.94 8.93
N GLU A 224 -1.47 -3.73 8.73
CA GLU A 224 -0.48 -4.79 8.60
C GLU A 224 -0.41 -5.67 9.86
N GLU A 225 -0.25 -5.05 11.03
CA GLU A 225 -0.18 -5.75 12.32
C GLU A 225 -1.44 -6.59 12.57
N ALA A 226 -2.62 -5.99 12.42
CA ALA A 226 -3.89 -6.68 12.59
C ALA A 226 -4.07 -7.85 11.59
N SER A 227 -3.66 -7.65 10.33
CA SER A 227 -3.80 -8.65 9.28
C SER A 227 -2.87 -9.84 9.47
N LEU A 228 -1.61 -9.63 9.86
CA LEU A 228 -0.64 -10.71 10.06
C LEU A 228 -1.07 -11.66 11.19
N GLU A 229 -1.62 -11.13 12.28
CA GLU A 229 -2.20 -11.97 13.34
C GLU A 229 -3.36 -12.82 12.84
N GLN A 230 -4.23 -12.25 12.01
CA GLN A 230 -5.36 -12.96 11.40
C GLN A 230 -4.87 -14.01 10.39
N ALA A 231 -3.84 -13.68 9.60
CA ALA A 231 -3.26 -14.57 8.61
C ALA A 231 -2.75 -15.88 9.25
N ILE A 232 -2.09 -15.77 10.40
CA ILE A 232 -1.61 -16.95 11.14
C ILE A 232 -2.78 -17.88 11.51
N ARG A 233 -3.93 -17.33 11.91
CA ARG A 233 -5.12 -18.14 12.27
C ARG A 233 -5.80 -18.79 11.06
N LEU A 234 -5.67 -18.21 9.89
CA LEU A 234 -6.24 -18.77 8.65
C LEU A 234 -5.40 -19.93 8.07
N LEU A 235 -4.10 -19.95 8.36
CA LEU A 235 -3.20 -20.92 7.78
C LEU A 235 -3.42 -22.33 8.31
N LYS A 236 -3.37 -23.31 7.39
CA LYS A 236 -3.16 -24.72 7.73
C LYS A 236 -1.80 -24.94 8.38
N VAL A 237 -1.66 -26.07 9.05
CA VAL A 237 -0.35 -26.61 9.40
C VAL A 237 0.53 -26.72 8.15
N ASN A 238 1.74 -26.18 8.20
CA ASN A 238 2.68 -26.04 7.07
C ASN A 238 2.25 -25.02 5.99
N GLY A 239 1.20 -24.24 6.23
CA GLY A 239 0.89 -23.08 5.41
C GLY A 239 1.99 -22.02 5.51
N ARG A 240 2.11 -21.15 4.51
CA ARG A 240 3.19 -20.15 4.41
C ARG A 240 2.66 -18.74 4.18
N ILE A 241 3.37 -17.77 4.73
CA ILE A 241 3.17 -16.35 4.45
C ILE A 241 4.41 -15.84 3.73
N SER A 242 4.21 -15.11 2.64
CA SER A 242 5.25 -14.34 1.95
C SER A 242 4.91 -12.85 2.08
N VAL A 243 5.86 -12.03 2.53
CA VAL A 243 5.69 -10.59 2.70
C VAL A 243 6.83 -9.84 2.02
N ILE A 244 6.48 -8.88 1.16
CA ILE A 244 7.44 -7.91 0.62
C ILE A 244 7.28 -6.62 1.40
N THR A 245 8.38 -6.14 2.00
CA THR A 245 8.46 -4.88 2.73
C THR A 245 9.34 -3.89 1.96
N PHE A 246 9.03 -2.59 2.02
CA PHE A 246 9.78 -1.54 1.31
C PHE A 246 10.47 -0.57 2.26
N HIS A 247 10.16 -0.62 3.55
CA HIS A 247 10.81 0.20 4.57
C HIS A 247 10.86 -0.52 5.93
N SER A 248 11.72 0.00 6.78
CA SER A 248 12.04 -0.60 8.09
C SER A 248 10.87 -0.69 9.06
N LEU A 249 9.83 0.12 8.91
CA LEU A 249 8.65 0.07 9.79
C LEU A 249 7.80 -1.16 9.49
N GLU A 250 7.60 -1.48 8.22
CA GLU A 250 6.94 -2.71 7.78
C GLU A 250 7.76 -3.94 8.22
N ASP A 251 9.07 -3.94 7.92
CA ASP A 251 9.97 -5.05 8.24
C ASP A 251 10.03 -5.40 9.74
N ARG A 252 9.83 -4.40 10.61
CA ARG A 252 9.80 -4.63 12.06
C ARG A 252 8.50 -5.25 12.58
N ILE A 253 7.42 -5.17 11.82
CA ILE A 253 6.13 -5.79 12.17
C ILE A 253 6.14 -7.27 11.79
N VAL A 254 6.70 -7.60 10.61
CA VAL A 254 6.86 -8.96 10.12
C VAL A 254 7.87 -9.75 10.98
#